data_7578180bb66af865871ed0757161560f
#
_entry.id   7578180bb66af865871ed0757161560f
#
_cell.length_a   1.000
_cell.length_b   1.000
_cell.length_c   1.000
_cell.angle_alpha   90.00
_cell.angle_beta   90.00
_cell.angle_gamma   90.00
#
_symmetry.space_group_name_H-M   'P 1'
#
loop_
_entity.id
_entity.type
_entity.pdbx_description
1 polymer ?
#
loop_
_entity_poly.entity_id
_entity_poly.type
_entity_poly.pdbx_seq_one_letter_code
_entity_poly.pdbx_strand_id
1 'polypeptide(L)'
;MFASAAPRRIISGLLVAAAWLAGAAHAQAVASIDTQREAFLQAYAAASQGGDSWRALAGNLHDYPLYPYLPAAALEHDIRLIERPAVEAYLAAYPDLIPADDLRRDFLRELARRQDWTGFAALYQPGLGDALACNALQAQL
;
A
#
# COMPACT_ATOMS: atom_id res chain seq x y z
N MET A 1 -66.94 23.14 40.65
CA MET A 1 -66.37 21.81 40.87
C MET A 1 -65.65 21.38 39.62
N PHE A 2 -64.35 21.66 39.53
CA PHE A 2 -63.53 21.27 38.41
C PHE A 2 -62.42 20.40 38.89
N ALA A 3 -62.43 19.16 38.45
CA ALA A 3 -61.35 18.17 38.71
C ALA A 3 -60.23 18.37 37.73
N SER A 4 -59.02 18.72 38.18
CA SER A 4 -57.80 18.85 37.47
C SER A 4 -57.16 17.46 37.28
N ALA A 5 -56.98 17.02 36.03
CA ALA A 5 -56.26 15.81 35.71
C ALA A 5 -54.83 16.21 35.21
N ALA A 6 -53.82 15.79 35.95
CA ALA A 6 -52.42 15.99 35.60
C ALA A 6 -51.95 15.01 34.49
N PRO A 7 -51.10 15.42 33.55
CA PRO A 7 -50.56 14.52 32.56
C PRO A 7 -49.38 13.71 33.13
N ARG A 8 -49.46 12.41 33.01
CA ARG A 8 -48.42 11.44 33.36
C ARG A 8 -47.28 11.52 32.32
N ARG A 9 -46.09 11.67 32.82
CA ARG A 9 -44.82 11.75 32.09
C ARG A 9 -44.53 10.46 31.32
N ILE A 10 -44.37 10.56 29.99
CA ILE A 10 -43.76 9.54 29.14
C ILE A 10 -42.35 10.02 28.87
N ILE A 11 -41.41 9.62 29.72
CA ILE A 11 -39.97 9.80 29.49
C ILE A 11 -39.30 8.48 29.84
N SER A 12 -39.31 7.47 29.00
CA SER A 12 -38.54 6.23 29.17
C SER A 12 -38.34 5.45 27.87
N GLY A 13 -38.29 6.10 26.71
CA GLY A 13 -38.13 5.38 25.44
C GLY A 13 -36.91 5.73 24.59
N LEU A 14 -36.10 6.76 24.94
CA LEU A 14 -35.11 7.33 24.03
C LEU A 14 -33.65 6.90 24.27
N LEU A 15 -33.36 6.18 25.36
CA LEU A 15 -31.97 5.80 25.71
C LEU A 15 -31.53 4.39 25.20
N VAL A 16 -32.46 3.55 24.78
CA VAL A 16 -32.12 2.18 24.31
C VAL A 16 -31.77 2.16 22.83
N ALA A 17 -32.25 3.11 22.01
CA ALA A 17 -32.01 3.15 20.57
C ALA A 17 -30.58 3.58 20.21
N ALA A 18 -29.90 4.38 21.04
CA ALA A 18 -28.53 4.89 20.72
C ALA A 18 -27.44 3.81 20.83
N ALA A 19 -27.61 2.80 21.70
CA ALA A 19 -26.63 1.73 21.88
C ALA A 19 -26.59 0.74 20.70
N TRP A 20 -27.71 0.56 19.99
CA TRP A 20 -27.77 -0.33 18.82
C TRP A 20 -27.14 0.25 17.57
N LEU A 21 -27.13 1.57 17.41
CA LEU A 21 -26.52 2.24 16.27
C LEU A 21 -24.98 2.21 16.32
N ALA A 22 -24.39 2.28 17.51
CA ALA A 22 -22.94 2.19 17.67
C ALA A 22 -22.39 0.78 17.37
N GLY A 23 -23.12 -0.27 17.73
CA GLY A 23 -22.74 -1.65 17.43
C GLY A 23 -22.76 -1.99 15.94
N ALA A 24 -23.75 -1.47 15.21
CA ALA A 24 -23.86 -1.68 13.76
C ALA A 24 -22.72 -0.98 12.97
N ALA A 25 -22.32 0.22 13.38
CA ALA A 25 -21.23 0.96 12.75
C ALA A 25 -19.87 0.24 12.95
N HIS A 26 -19.60 -0.33 14.10
CA HIS A 26 -18.39 -1.12 14.35
C HIS A 26 -18.35 -2.42 13.53
N ALA A 27 -19.46 -3.13 13.44
CA ALA A 27 -19.55 -4.36 12.64
C ALA A 27 -19.35 -4.09 11.14
N GLN A 28 -19.87 -2.97 10.63
CA GLN A 28 -19.68 -2.57 9.24
C GLN A 28 -18.23 -2.14 8.96
N ALA A 29 -17.56 -1.46 9.88
CA ALA A 29 -16.16 -1.07 9.74
C ALA A 29 -15.24 -2.30 9.69
N VAL A 30 -15.44 -3.28 10.54
CA VAL A 30 -14.67 -4.54 10.56
C VAL A 30 -14.90 -5.33 9.26
N ALA A 31 -16.14 -5.47 8.81
CA ALA A 31 -16.46 -6.12 7.53
C ALA A 31 -15.80 -5.41 6.35
N SER A 32 -15.76 -4.07 6.36
CA SER A 32 -15.06 -3.28 5.32
C SER A 32 -13.56 -3.53 5.28
N ILE A 33 -12.89 -3.63 6.44
CA ILE A 33 -11.44 -3.90 6.53
C ILE A 33 -11.12 -5.32 6.04
N ASP A 34 -11.92 -6.31 6.40
CA ASP A 34 -11.70 -7.69 5.96
C ASP A 34 -11.91 -7.82 4.45
N THR A 35 -12.91 -7.15 3.89
CA THR A 35 -13.13 -7.09 2.44
C THR A 35 -11.96 -6.42 1.72
N GLN A 36 -11.41 -5.33 2.25
CA GLN A 36 -10.23 -4.67 1.69
C GLN A 36 -8.99 -5.57 1.77
N ARG A 37 -8.82 -6.31 2.87
CA ARG A 37 -7.73 -7.28 3.02
C ARG A 37 -7.81 -8.40 1.98
N GLU A 38 -8.99 -8.97 1.77
CA GLU A 38 -9.19 -10.01 0.75
C GLU A 38 -8.91 -9.48 -0.66
N ALA A 39 -9.43 -8.30 -0.99
CA ALA A 39 -9.16 -7.64 -2.27
C ALA A 39 -7.66 -7.35 -2.46
N PHE A 40 -6.98 -6.89 -1.41
CA PHE A 40 -5.54 -6.67 -1.43
C PHE A 40 -4.76 -7.97 -1.70
N LEU A 41 -5.09 -9.06 -1.03
CA LEU A 41 -4.41 -10.35 -1.25
C LEU A 41 -4.57 -10.85 -2.69
N GLN A 42 -5.75 -10.68 -3.28
CA GLN A 42 -5.98 -11.02 -4.68
C GLN A 42 -5.18 -10.12 -5.63
N ALA A 43 -5.20 -8.81 -5.39
CA ALA A 43 -4.43 -7.85 -6.18
C ALA A 43 -2.91 -8.09 -6.05
N TYR A 44 -2.42 -8.40 -4.85
CA TYR A 44 -1.01 -8.70 -4.59
C TYR A 44 -0.56 -9.99 -5.30
N ALA A 45 -1.37 -11.04 -5.24
CA ALA A 45 -1.09 -12.27 -5.98
C ALA A 45 -1.02 -12.02 -7.50
N ALA A 46 -1.93 -11.20 -8.05
CA ALA A 46 -1.89 -10.81 -9.45
C ALA A 46 -0.66 -9.95 -9.80
N ALA A 47 -0.30 -8.98 -8.96
CA ALA A 47 0.89 -8.15 -9.14
C ALA A 47 2.17 -8.98 -9.14
N SER A 48 2.29 -9.95 -8.23
CA SER A 48 3.43 -10.87 -8.14
C SER A 48 3.54 -11.87 -9.30
N GLN A 49 2.52 -11.97 -10.15
CA GLN A 49 2.55 -12.76 -11.38
C GLN A 49 2.90 -11.93 -12.63
N GLY A 50 3.05 -10.64 -12.47
CA GLY A 50 3.33 -9.69 -13.54
C GLY A 50 2.11 -9.24 -14.33
N GLY A 51 2.33 -8.24 -15.19
CA GLY A 51 1.27 -7.63 -15.99
C GLY A 51 0.42 -6.62 -15.22
N ASP A 52 -0.67 -6.16 -15.83
CA ASP A 52 -1.48 -5.04 -15.32
C ASP A 52 -2.81 -5.45 -14.67
N SER A 53 -3.12 -6.75 -14.61
CA SER A 53 -4.39 -7.26 -14.08
C SER A 53 -4.69 -6.84 -12.63
N TRP A 54 -3.64 -6.68 -11.83
CA TRP A 54 -3.76 -6.22 -10.45
C TRP A 54 -4.38 -4.83 -10.32
N ARG A 55 -4.22 -3.95 -11.32
CA ARG A 55 -4.76 -2.58 -11.29
C ARG A 55 -6.29 -2.56 -11.22
N ALA A 56 -6.94 -3.47 -11.95
CA ALA A 56 -8.39 -3.61 -11.90
C ALA A 56 -8.87 -4.11 -10.53
N LEU A 57 -8.13 -5.03 -9.90
CA LEU A 57 -8.42 -5.56 -8.57
C LEU A 57 -8.17 -4.52 -7.46
N ALA A 58 -7.24 -3.60 -7.68
CA ALA A 58 -6.83 -2.57 -6.72
C ALA A 58 -7.65 -1.28 -6.79
N GLY A 59 -8.67 -1.19 -7.65
CA GLY A 59 -9.41 0.05 -7.92
C GLY A 59 -9.97 0.78 -6.69
N ASN A 60 -10.34 0.03 -5.65
CA ASN A 60 -10.88 0.57 -4.39
C ASN A 60 -9.88 0.51 -3.22
N LEU A 61 -8.58 0.26 -3.49
CA LEU A 61 -7.56 0.06 -2.46
C LEU A 61 -6.57 1.23 -2.33
N HIS A 62 -6.78 2.34 -3.03
CA HIS A 62 -5.83 3.47 -3.01
C HIS A 62 -5.57 4.02 -1.60
N ASP A 63 -6.59 3.99 -0.72
CA ASP A 63 -6.49 4.43 0.67
C ASP A 63 -6.11 3.29 1.63
N TYR A 64 -5.92 2.08 1.12
CA TYR A 64 -5.50 0.94 1.93
C TYR A 64 -4.01 1.04 2.26
N PRO A 65 -3.59 0.92 3.55
CA PRO A 65 -2.21 1.18 3.95
C PRO A 65 -1.14 0.36 3.23
N LEU A 66 -1.50 -0.83 2.75
CA LEU A 66 -0.58 -1.71 2.02
C LEU A 66 -0.66 -1.54 0.49
N TYR A 67 -1.47 -0.59 -0.01
CA TYR A 67 -1.55 -0.33 -1.45
C TYR A 67 -0.18 -0.18 -2.15
N PRO A 68 0.82 0.51 -1.56
CA PRO A 68 2.14 0.67 -2.19
C PRO A 68 2.89 -0.63 -2.48
N TYR A 69 2.55 -1.72 -1.80
CA TYR A 69 3.15 -3.03 -2.05
C TYR A 69 2.71 -3.65 -3.38
N LEU A 70 1.57 -3.24 -3.94
CA LEU A 70 1.06 -3.75 -5.22
C LEU A 70 1.95 -3.33 -6.40
N PRO A 71 2.20 -2.01 -6.63
CA PRO A 71 3.11 -1.59 -7.69
C PRO A 71 4.55 -2.08 -7.45
N ALA A 72 5.01 -2.19 -6.19
CA ALA A 72 6.32 -2.75 -5.90
C ALA A 72 6.43 -4.19 -6.39
N ALA A 73 5.50 -5.07 -6.02
CA ALA A 73 5.49 -6.47 -6.42
C ALA A 73 5.46 -6.64 -7.95
N ALA A 74 4.70 -5.80 -8.66
CA ALA A 74 4.67 -5.81 -10.12
C ALA A 74 6.02 -5.40 -10.72
N LEU A 75 6.67 -4.35 -10.19
CA LEU A 75 7.98 -3.90 -10.63
C LEU A 75 9.07 -4.94 -10.32
N GLU A 76 9.03 -5.58 -9.16
CA GLU A 76 9.97 -6.64 -8.78
C GLU A 76 9.85 -7.86 -9.70
N HIS A 77 8.63 -8.27 -10.04
CA HIS A 77 8.41 -9.37 -10.99
C HIS A 77 9.08 -9.08 -12.34
N ASP A 78 8.90 -7.88 -12.85
CA ASP A 78 9.37 -7.49 -14.19
C ASP A 78 10.74 -6.79 -14.15
N ILE A 79 11.51 -6.92 -13.06
CA ILE A 79 12.75 -6.18 -12.78
C ILE A 79 13.75 -6.16 -13.94
N ARG A 80 13.76 -7.22 -14.76
CA ARG A 80 14.64 -7.36 -15.92
C ARG A 80 14.15 -6.63 -17.17
N LEU A 81 12.87 -6.23 -17.17
CA LEU A 81 12.20 -5.66 -18.35
C LEU A 81 11.86 -4.19 -18.15
N ILE A 82 11.74 -3.75 -16.88
CA ILE A 82 11.31 -2.39 -16.57
C ILE A 82 12.37 -1.35 -16.91
N GLU A 83 11.87 -0.19 -17.29
CA GLU A 83 12.66 0.99 -17.53
C GLU A 83 12.90 1.78 -16.23
N ARG A 84 14.05 2.43 -16.12
CA ARG A 84 14.44 3.22 -14.97
C ARG A 84 13.39 4.25 -14.51
N PRO A 85 12.72 5.02 -15.40
CA PRO A 85 11.72 6.00 -14.98
C PRO A 85 10.55 5.41 -14.18
N ALA A 86 10.17 4.15 -14.41
CA ALA A 86 9.10 3.50 -13.64
C ALA A 86 9.54 3.24 -12.19
N VAL A 87 10.79 2.82 -12.00
CA VAL A 87 11.36 2.63 -10.66
C VAL A 87 11.54 3.98 -9.96
N GLU A 88 12.08 4.98 -10.64
CA GLU A 88 12.27 6.34 -10.10
C GLU A 88 10.94 6.94 -9.63
N ALA A 89 9.87 6.79 -10.40
CA ALA A 89 8.54 7.26 -10.05
C ALA A 89 8.00 6.57 -8.78
N TYR A 90 8.20 5.25 -8.66
CA TYR A 90 7.81 4.53 -7.46
C TYR A 90 8.61 4.98 -6.23
N LEU A 91 9.93 5.09 -6.33
CA LEU A 91 10.82 5.52 -5.25
C LEU A 91 10.54 6.96 -4.80
N ALA A 92 10.16 7.83 -5.73
CA ALA A 92 9.75 9.21 -5.42
C ALA A 92 8.40 9.28 -4.70
N ALA A 93 7.47 8.39 -5.04
CA ALA A 93 6.14 8.33 -4.41
C ALA A 93 6.18 7.71 -3.00
N TYR A 94 7.11 6.77 -2.75
CA TYR A 94 7.15 5.96 -1.52
C TYR A 94 8.56 5.85 -0.93
N PRO A 95 9.27 6.96 -0.64
CA PRO A 95 10.71 6.94 -0.32
C PRO A 95 11.06 6.18 0.96
N ASP A 96 10.15 6.15 1.95
CA ASP A 96 10.41 5.65 3.31
C ASP A 96 9.79 4.26 3.57
N LEU A 97 9.31 3.59 2.53
CA LEU A 97 8.68 2.27 2.68
C LEU A 97 9.70 1.14 2.45
N ILE A 98 9.56 0.05 3.22
CA ILE A 98 10.39 -1.15 3.08
C ILE A 98 10.45 -1.65 1.62
N PRO A 99 9.32 -1.79 0.89
CA PRO A 99 9.38 -2.24 -0.51
C PRO A 99 10.13 -1.28 -1.44
N ALA A 100 10.25 0.00 -1.11
CA ALA A 100 11.06 0.92 -1.89
C ALA A 100 12.57 0.63 -1.77
N ASP A 101 13.02 0.30 -0.56
CA ASP A 101 14.41 -0.10 -0.32
C ASP A 101 14.74 -1.43 -0.98
N ASP A 102 13.83 -2.41 -0.93
CA ASP A 102 14.01 -3.71 -1.55
C ASP A 102 14.06 -3.58 -3.07
N LEU A 103 13.08 -2.89 -3.68
CA LEU A 103 13.06 -2.62 -5.11
C LEU A 103 14.31 -1.86 -5.58
N ARG A 104 14.77 -0.85 -4.81
CA ARG A 104 16.00 -0.11 -5.13
C ARG A 104 17.21 -1.03 -5.16
N ARG A 105 17.38 -1.90 -4.16
CA ARG A 105 18.51 -2.87 -4.11
C ARG A 105 18.45 -3.83 -5.28
N ASP A 106 17.29 -4.36 -5.61
CA ASP A 106 17.15 -5.32 -6.69
C ASP A 106 17.35 -4.68 -8.05
N PHE A 107 16.84 -3.47 -8.25
CA PHE A 107 17.05 -2.75 -9.49
C PHE A 107 18.52 -2.31 -9.67
N LEU A 108 19.23 -1.91 -8.61
CA LEU A 108 20.67 -1.64 -8.67
C LEU A 108 21.48 -2.87 -9.07
N ARG A 109 21.12 -4.08 -8.57
CA ARG A 109 21.75 -5.32 -9.03
C ARG A 109 21.51 -5.57 -10.51
N GLU A 110 20.30 -5.28 -10.98
CA GLU A 110 19.97 -5.40 -12.41
C GLU A 110 20.70 -4.38 -13.27
N LEU A 111 20.81 -3.12 -12.84
CA LEU A 111 21.59 -2.09 -13.55
C LEU A 111 23.08 -2.49 -13.62
N ALA A 112 23.67 -2.99 -12.57
CA ALA A 112 25.03 -3.51 -12.56
C ALA A 112 25.18 -4.69 -13.55
N ARG A 113 24.20 -5.62 -13.58
CA ARG A 113 24.18 -6.73 -14.54
C ARG A 113 24.13 -6.26 -16.01
N ARG A 114 23.36 -5.18 -16.26
CA ARG A 114 23.29 -4.53 -17.60
C ARG A 114 24.52 -3.68 -17.91
N GLN A 115 25.38 -3.42 -16.93
CA GLN A 115 26.47 -2.45 -17.01
C GLN A 115 25.99 -1.00 -17.26
N ASP A 116 24.75 -0.68 -16.84
CA ASP A 116 24.24 0.69 -16.85
C ASP A 116 24.75 1.44 -15.62
N TRP A 117 26.01 1.84 -15.67
CA TRP A 117 26.67 2.53 -14.57
C TRP A 117 26.13 3.94 -14.35
N THR A 118 25.63 4.60 -15.39
CA THR A 118 24.99 5.91 -15.29
C THR A 118 23.67 5.80 -14.51
N GLY A 119 22.82 4.83 -14.85
CA GLY A 119 21.60 4.54 -14.11
C GLY A 119 21.86 4.10 -12.68
N PHE A 120 22.89 3.26 -12.48
CA PHE A 120 23.33 2.83 -11.18
C PHE A 120 23.71 4.01 -10.26
N ALA A 121 24.60 4.90 -10.74
CA ALA A 121 25.06 6.06 -9.98
C ALA A 121 23.91 7.02 -9.62
N ALA A 122 22.90 7.16 -10.48
CA ALA A 122 21.74 8.00 -10.24
C ALA A 122 20.84 7.50 -9.08
N LEU A 123 20.77 6.17 -8.87
CA LEU A 123 19.88 5.56 -7.87
C LEU A 123 20.61 5.06 -6.62
N TYR A 124 21.93 4.95 -6.67
CA TYR A 124 22.71 4.41 -5.56
C TYR A 124 22.68 5.36 -4.35
N GLN A 125 22.54 4.74 -3.18
CA GLN A 125 22.67 5.39 -1.88
C GLN A 125 23.60 4.55 -0.99
N PRO A 126 24.44 5.20 -0.16
CA PRO A 126 25.26 4.47 0.81
C PRO A 126 24.41 3.66 1.82
N GLY A 127 24.95 2.53 2.28
CA GLY A 127 24.28 1.70 3.28
C GLY A 127 23.43 0.57 2.70
N LEU A 128 23.37 0.41 1.37
CA LEU A 128 22.61 -0.68 0.71
C LEU A 128 23.35 -2.03 0.67
N GLY A 129 24.51 -2.14 1.32
CA GLY A 129 25.31 -3.36 1.45
C GLY A 129 26.58 -3.33 0.61
N ASP A 130 27.57 -4.18 1.01
CA ASP A 130 28.93 -4.16 0.48
C ASP A 130 29.03 -4.44 -1.01
N ALA A 131 28.22 -5.36 -1.52
CA ALA A 131 28.21 -5.71 -2.95
C ALA A 131 27.80 -4.51 -3.82
N LEU A 132 26.80 -3.73 -3.39
CA LEU A 132 26.38 -2.53 -4.11
C LEU A 132 27.39 -1.40 -3.92
N ALA A 133 28.07 -1.31 -2.79
CA ALA A 133 29.15 -0.37 -2.57
C ALA A 133 30.34 -0.63 -3.52
N CYS A 134 30.73 -1.90 -3.74
CA CYS A 134 31.72 -2.27 -4.74
C CYS A 134 31.31 -1.87 -6.16
N ASN A 135 30.04 -2.09 -6.52
CA ASN A 135 29.52 -1.66 -7.82
C ASN A 135 29.48 -0.13 -7.96
N ALA A 136 29.26 0.61 -6.86
CA ALA A 136 29.32 2.06 -6.87
C ALA A 136 30.72 2.60 -7.16
N LEU A 137 31.77 1.92 -6.70
CA LEU A 137 33.16 2.24 -7.09
C LEU A 137 33.41 1.97 -8.57
N GLN A 138 32.87 0.86 -9.09
CA GLN A 138 32.96 0.54 -10.52
C GLN A 138 32.27 1.60 -11.39
N ALA A 139 31.15 2.17 -10.92
CA ALA A 139 30.40 3.21 -11.62
C ALA A 139 31.13 4.57 -11.70
N GLN A 140 32.23 4.75 -10.96
CA GLN A 140 33.05 5.97 -10.96
C GLN A 140 34.25 5.91 -11.93
N LEU A 141 34.50 4.75 -12.50
CA LEU A 141 35.59 4.53 -13.47
C LEU A 141 35.17 4.82 -14.90
#